data_866c90ae393466ac15119c4dcd849684
#
_entry.id   866c90ae393466ac15119c4dcd849684
#
_cell.length_a   1.000
_cell.length_b   1.000
_cell.length_c   1.000
_cell.angle_alpha   90.00
_cell.angle_beta   90.00
_cell.angle_gamma   90.00
#
_symmetry.space_group_name_H-M   'P 1'
#
loop_
_entity.id
_entity.type
_entity.pdbx_description
1 polymer ?
#
loop_
_entity_poly.entity_id
_entity_poly.type
_entity_poly.pdbx_seq_one_letter_code
_entity_poly.pdbx_strand_id
1 'polypeptide(L)'
;MSLIQVEDLTVRYGARTALSGVSLHVEPGEIVTIVGPNGSGKTSLLRAIIGAVKPVKGRVVHESGVKIGYVPQNLHIDETLPITVSRFLKLPSNVAAADISYALTQAGVPDLAKAQLSQLSGGQFQRVLLARAIIGNPDLLLLDEATQGLDQRGSASFYQQIETVRQDTGCAILMISHELHVVMSASDRVICLNGHVCCEGTPAVVASAPEYRALFGTGTGGALALYRHKHDHSHDHGDHNHDHTEAAE
;
A
#
# COMPACT_ATOMS: atom_id res chain seq x y z
N MET A 1 14.72 15.60 -4.68
CA MET A 1 14.63 15.92 -3.23
C MET A 1 13.54 15.03 -2.67
N SER A 2 13.83 14.32 -1.59
CA SER A 2 12.88 13.39 -0.99
C SER A 2 11.73 14.14 -0.31
N LEU A 3 10.49 13.66 -0.46
CA LEU A 3 9.31 14.20 0.25
C LEU A 3 9.42 14.00 1.76
N ILE A 4 9.99 12.84 2.15
CA ILE A 4 10.24 12.48 3.55
C ILE A 4 11.63 11.84 3.66
N GLN A 5 12.32 12.18 4.75
CA GLN A 5 13.56 11.55 5.16
C GLN A 5 13.48 11.17 6.64
N VAL A 6 13.68 9.92 6.94
CA VAL A 6 13.76 9.36 8.30
C VAL A 6 15.24 9.08 8.60
N GLU A 7 15.75 9.64 9.70
CA GLU A 7 17.18 9.57 10.06
C GLU A 7 17.34 8.97 11.45
N ASP A 8 17.98 7.78 11.53
CA ASP A 8 18.35 7.07 12.76
C ASP A 8 17.21 6.99 13.80
N LEU A 9 15.99 6.73 13.30
CA LEU A 9 14.76 6.82 14.08
C LEU A 9 14.66 5.69 15.10
N THR A 10 14.49 6.04 16.38
CA THR A 10 14.23 5.09 17.46
C THR A 10 12.91 5.45 18.15
N VAL A 11 12.00 4.50 18.22
CA VAL A 11 10.68 4.65 18.86
C VAL A 11 10.53 3.65 19.99
N ARG A 12 10.04 4.11 21.15
CA ARG A 12 9.82 3.26 22.34
C ARG A 12 8.42 3.50 22.92
N TYR A 13 7.84 2.43 23.45
CA TYR A 13 6.60 2.44 24.23
C TYR A 13 6.91 1.86 25.61
N GLY A 14 7.10 2.74 26.60
CA GLY A 14 7.60 2.34 27.91
C GLY A 14 8.97 1.66 27.82
N ALA A 15 9.07 0.44 28.31
CA ALA A 15 10.31 -0.35 28.24
C ALA A 15 10.55 -1.01 26.88
N ARG A 16 9.54 -1.13 26.01
CA ARG A 16 9.63 -1.82 24.72
C ARG A 16 10.15 -0.88 23.63
N THR A 17 11.24 -1.26 22.98
CA THR A 17 11.70 -0.59 21.75
C THR A 17 10.94 -1.19 20.56
N ALA A 18 10.23 -0.36 19.83
CA ALA A 18 9.48 -0.75 18.62
C ALA A 18 10.32 -0.57 17.35
N LEU A 19 11.15 0.49 17.31
CA LEU A 19 12.07 0.78 16.21
C LEU A 19 13.42 1.21 16.78
N SER A 20 14.51 0.80 16.14
CA SER A 20 15.89 1.10 16.54
C SER A 20 16.73 1.47 15.32
N GLY A 21 17.15 2.75 15.21
CA GLY A 21 18.07 3.20 14.18
C GLY A 21 17.54 3.08 12.75
N VAL A 22 16.22 3.29 12.54
CA VAL A 22 15.60 3.18 11.22
C VAL A 22 15.91 4.43 10.41
N SER A 23 16.44 4.23 9.19
CA SER A 23 16.64 5.29 8.20
C SER A 23 16.02 4.88 6.88
N LEU A 24 15.27 5.77 6.25
CA LEU A 24 14.67 5.61 4.93
C LEU A 24 14.29 6.97 4.34
N HIS A 25 13.97 6.99 3.08
CA HIS A 25 13.42 8.17 2.38
C HIS A 25 12.29 7.78 1.46
N VAL A 26 11.51 8.75 0.99
CA VAL A 26 10.47 8.56 -0.04
C VAL A 26 10.61 9.68 -1.07
N GLU A 27 10.78 9.30 -2.33
CA GLU A 27 10.88 10.22 -3.45
C GLU A 27 9.50 10.57 -4.03
N PRO A 28 9.35 11.74 -4.71
CA PRO A 28 8.10 12.08 -5.39
C PRO A 28 7.67 11.00 -6.40
N GLY A 29 6.39 10.63 -6.37
CA GLY A 29 5.79 9.65 -7.28
C GLY A 29 6.24 8.20 -7.09
N GLU A 30 7.10 7.91 -6.10
CA GLU A 30 7.60 6.57 -5.79
C GLU A 30 6.56 5.75 -4.99
N ILE A 31 6.44 4.45 -5.28
CA ILE A 31 5.73 3.49 -4.43
C ILE A 31 6.73 2.70 -3.61
N VAL A 32 6.76 2.96 -2.32
CA VAL A 32 7.58 2.23 -1.34
C VAL A 32 6.68 1.31 -0.52
N THR A 33 7.00 0.03 -0.46
CA THR A 33 6.27 -0.92 0.39
C THR A 33 7.13 -1.39 1.55
N ILE A 34 6.58 -1.28 2.76
CA ILE A 34 7.18 -1.83 3.97
C ILE A 34 6.58 -3.21 4.23
N VAL A 35 7.45 -4.20 4.31
CA VAL A 35 7.11 -5.58 4.68
C VAL A 35 7.80 -5.97 5.98
N GLY A 36 7.23 -6.91 6.70
CA GLY A 36 7.81 -7.39 7.97
C GLY A 36 6.78 -8.14 8.81
N PRO A 37 7.22 -8.95 9.78
CA PRO A 37 6.33 -9.72 10.65
C PRO A 37 5.45 -8.81 11.52
N ASN A 38 4.41 -9.39 12.12
CA ASN A 38 3.59 -8.67 13.08
C ASN A 38 4.43 -8.24 14.29
N GLY A 39 4.24 -6.99 14.71
CA GLY A 39 5.03 -6.41 15.80
C GLY A 39 6.41 -5.90 15.41
N SER A 40 6.80 -5.92 14.13
CA SER A 40 8.10 -5.42 13.63
C SER A 40 8.23 -3.88 13.65
N GLY A 41 7.17 -3.14 13.99
CA GLY A 41 7.22 -1.69 14.12
C GLY A 41 6.67 -0.90 12.93
N LYS A 42 6.09 -1.54 11.90
CA LYS A 42 5.59 -0.90 10.67
C LYS A 42 4.61 0.25 10.95
N THR A 43 3.55 -0.01 11.68
CA THR A 43 2.58 1.03 12.09
C THR A 43 3.23 2.12 12.96
N SER A 44 4.20 1.75 13.82
CA SER A 44 4.94 2.74 14.63
C SER A 44 5.77 3.69 13.77
N LEU A 45 6.33 3.18 12.67
CA LEU A 45 7.05 3.99 11.69
C LEU A 45 6.11 4.99 11.00
N LEU A 46 4.96 4.53 10.47
CA LEU A 46 3.97 5.44 9.87
C LEU A 46 3.48 6.49 10.88
N ARG A 47 3.21 6.09 12.13
CA ARG A 47 2.80 7.03 13.20
C ARG A 47 3.89 8.04 13.55
N ALA A 48 5.16 7.67 13.48
CA ALA A 48 6.26 8.61 13.66
C ALA A 48 6.36 9.58 12.48
N ILE A 49 6.18 9.09 11.25
CA ILE A 49 6.17 9.90 10.03
C ILE A 49 5.07 10.98 10.08
N ILE A 50 3.85 10.65 10.50
CA ILE A 50 2.76 11.65 10.63
C ILE A 50 2.84 12.47 11.92
N GLY A 51 3.87 12.29 12.75
CA GLY A 51 4.05 13.03 14.01
C GLY A 51 3.14 12.59 15.16
N ALA A 52 2.38 11.48 15.01
CA ALA A 52 1.52 10.94 16.06
C ALA A 52 2.31 10.27 17.20
N VAL A 53 3.55 9.88 16.95
CA VAL A 53 4.48 9.33 17.94
C VAL A 53 5.80 10.10 17.84
N LYS A 54 6.29 10.60 18.99
CA LYS A 54 7.59 11.26 19.05
C LYS A 54 8.71 10.20 19.20
N PRO A 55 9.75 10.25 18.35
CA PRO A 55 10.90 9.38 18.51
C PRO A 55 11.71 9.75 19.77
N VAL A 56 12.38 8.77 20.36
CA VAL A 56 13.33 9.01 21.47
C VAL A 56 14.73 9.33 20.96
N LYS A 57 15.02 8.97 19.69
CA LYS A 57 16.27 9.31 18.98
C LYS A 57 15.99 9.43 17.49
N GLY A 58 16.80 10.21 16.78
CA GLY A 58 16.63 10.47 15.36
C GLY A 58 15.52 11.46 15.09
N ARG A 59 15.17 11.62 13.83
CA ARG A 59 14.14 12.58 13.39
C ARG A 59 13.48 12.15 12.09
N VAL A 60 12.30 12.71 11.84
CA VAL A 60 11.63 12.69 10.54
C VAL A 60 11.69 14.10 9.98
N VAL A 61 12.21 14.24 8.78
CA VAL A 61 12.27 15.50 8.03
C VAL A 61 11.25 15.43 6.90
N HIS A 62 10.39 16.41 6.81
CA HIS A 62 9.44 16.56 5.72
C HIS A 62 9.90 17.70 4.81
N GLU A 63 9.71 17.54 3.51
CA GLU A 63 9.85 18.65 2.57
C GLU A 63 8.87 19.77 2.95
N SER A 64 9.28 21.02 2.73
CA SER A 64 8.46 22.18 3.11
C SER A 64 7.12 22.18 2.35
N GLY A 65 6.02 22.20 3.10
CA GLY A 65 4.67 22.23 2.53
C GLY A 65 4.12 20.88 2.09
N VAL A 66 4.86 19.77 2.28
CA VAL A 66 4.36 18.43 1.92
C VAL A 66 3.05 18.12 2.63
N LYS A 67 2.06 17.69 1.85
CA LYS A 67 0.76 17.24 2.34
C LYS A 67 0.73 15.73 2.41
N ILE A 68 0.31 15.19 3.56
CA ILE A 68 0.24 13.75 3.80
C ILE A 68 -1.21 13.32 3.95
N GLY A 69 -1.64 12.35 3.12
CA GLY A 69 -2.87 11.59 3.32
C GLY A 69 -2.57 10.30 4.10
N TYR A 70 -3.44 9.90 5.01
CA TYR A 70 -3.24 8.69 5.80
C TYR A 70 -4.49 7.81 5.85
N VAL A 71 -4.33 6.54 5.47
CA VAL A 71 -5.34 5.48 5.61
C VAL A 71 -4.89 4.56 6.73
N PRO A 72 -5.53 4.59 7.90
CA PRO A 72 -5.17 3.73 9.02
C PRO A 72 -5.63 2.28 8.79
N GLN A 73 -4.94 1.33 9.42
CA GLN A 73 -5.30 -0.09 9.42
C GLN A 73 -6.73 -0.32 9.94
N ASN A 74 -7.06 0.32 11.06
CA ASN A 74 -8.37 0.24 11.69
C ASN A 74 -8.81 1.64 12.13
N LEU A 75 -10.03 1.99 11.79
CA LEU A 75 -10.74 3.12 12.35
C LEU A 75 -12.07 2.63 12.93
N HIS A 76 -12.15 2.55 14.24
CA HIS A 76 -13.39 2.18 14.91
C HIS A 76 -14.30 3.39 14.98
N ILE A 77 -15.50 3.24 14.44
CA ILE A 77 -16.58 4.23 14.55
C ILE A 77 -17.73 3.54 15.26
N ASP A 78 -18.23 4.18 16.30
CA ASP A 78 -19.38 3.66 17.05
C ASP A 78 -20.58 3.54 16.10
N GLU A 79 -21.17 2.33 16.03
CA GLU A 79 -22.29 2.02 15.14
C GLU A 79 -23.53 2.84 15.47
N THR A 80 -23.64 3.34 16.70
CA THR A 80 -24.75 4.20 17.14
C THR A 80 -24.58 5.65 16.65
N LEU A 81 -23.41 6.03 16.14
CA LEU A 81 -23.17 7.38 15.64
C LEU A 81 -23.83 7.58 14.26
N PRO A 82 -24.88 8.41 14.14
CA PRO A 82 -25.56 8.63 12.87
C PRO A 82 -24.76 9.62 12.00
N ILE A 83 -23.68 9.13 11.39
CA ILE A 83 -22.80 9.94 10.54
C ILE A 83 -22.80 9.41 9.10
N THR A 84 -23.10 10.29 8.16
CA THR A 84 -22.99 9.97 6.73
C THR A 84 -21.55 10.09 6.24
N VAL A 85 -21.23 9.40 5.14
CA VAL A 85 -19.93 9.52 4.45
C VAL A 85 -19.57 10.97 4.16
N SER A 86 -20.49 11.76 3.60
CA SER A 86 -20.23 13.17 3.31
C SER A 86 -19.92 13.98 4.57
N ARG A 87 -20.60 13.70 5.70
CA ARG A 87 -20.31 14.37 6.97
C ARG A 87 -18.93 13.98 7.51
N PHE A 88 -18.58 12.71 7.44
CA PHE A 88 -17.29 12.20 7.85
C PHE A 88 -16.15 12.83 7.04
N LEU A 89 -16.31 12.93 5.71
CA LEU A 89 -15.29 13.51 4.84
C LEU A 89 -15.09 15.03 5.06
N LYS A 90 -16.07 15.72 5.64
CA LYS A 90 -15.95 17.13 6.03
C LYS A 90 -15.19 17.37 7.34
N LEU A 91 -14.86 16.32 8.09
CA LEU A 91 -14.11 16.45 9.34
C LEU A 91 -12.60 16.37 9.06
N PRO A 92 -11.75 17.16 9.76
CA PRO A 92 -12.04 18.26 10.70
C PRO A 92 -12.26 19.63 10.01
N SER A 93 -12.09 19.72 8.71
CA SER A 93 -12.17 20.98 7.94
C SER A 93 -13.41 21.01 7.05
N ASN A 94 -13.88 22.22 6.71
CA ASN A 94 -15.00 22.35 5.80
C ASN A 94 -14.54 22.11 4.34
N VAL A 95 -14.75 20.89 3.86
CA VAL A 95 -14.41 20.46 2.49
C VAL A 95 -15.57 20.78 1.56
N ALA A 96 -15.31 21.32 0.37
CA ALA A 96 -16.32 21.60 -0.62
C ALA A 96 -17.01 20.31 -1.13
N ALA A 97 -18.27 20.40 -1.51
CA ALA A 97 -19.03 19.23 -2.00
C ALA A 97 -18.41 18.65 -3.29
N ALA A 98 -17.82 19.51 -4.13
CA ALA A 98 -17.13 19.09 -5.35
C ALA A 98 -15.90 18.22 -5.03
N ASP A 99 -15.09 18.61 -4.04
CA ASP A 99 -13.90 17.85 -3.63
C ASP A 99 -14.27 16.49 -3.03
N ILE A 100 -15.38 16.43 -2.28
CA ILE A 100 -15.91 15.17 -1.75
C ILE A 100 -16.35 14.26 -2.89
N SER A 101 -17.09 14.79 -3.86
CA SER A 101 -17.56 14.02 -5.02
C SER A 101 -16.39 13.50 -5.85
N TYR A 102 -15.39 14.35 -6.08
CA TYR A 102 -14.15 13.95 -6.75
C TYR A 102 -13.42 12.83 -6.00
N ALA A 103 -13.19 13.02 -4.69
CA ALA A 103 -12.49 12.03 -3.88
C ALA A 103 -13.22 10.68 -3.81
N LEU A 104 -14.54 10.68 -3.71
CA LEU A 104 -15.35 9.45 -3.75
C LEU A 104 -15.27 8.76 -5.12
N THR A 105 -15.25 9.52 -6.21
CA THR A 105 -15.07 8.98 -7.56
C THR A 105 -13.69 8.35 -7.70
N GLN A 106 -12.64 9.06 -7.26
CA GLN A 106 -11.26 8.57 -7.26
C GLN A 106 -11.06 7.33 -6.38
N ALA A 107 -11.81 7.20 -5.29
CA ALA A 107 -11.79 6.00 -4.44
C ALA A 107 -12.71 4.86 -4.95
N GLY A 108 -13.41 5.04 -6.08
CA GLY A 108 -14.28 4.04 -6.69
C GLY A 108 -15.60 3.80 -5.95
N VAL A 109 -16.12 4.83 -5.24
CA VAL A 109 -17.39 4.78 -4.48
C VAL A 109 -18.22 6.07 -4.63
N PRO A 110 -18.51 6.54 -5.87
CA PRO A 110 -19.12 7.84 -6.12
C PRO A 110 -20.50 8.01 -5.48
N ASP A 111 -21.25 6.91 -5.32
CA ASP A 111 -22.64 6.94 -4.86
C ASP A 111 -22.80 6.91 -3.34
N LEU A 112 -21.71 6.78 -2.57
CA LEU A 112 -21.79 6.58 -1.12
C LEU A 112 -21.91 7.86 -0.30
N ALA A 113 -21.93 9.05 -0.88
CA ALA A 113 -21.92 10.32 -0.14
C ALA A 113 -23.03 10.43 0.93
N LYS A 114 -24.21 9.88 0.68
CA LYS A 114 -25.38 9.92 1.59
C LYS A 114 -25.49 8.66 2.47
N ALA A 115 -24.71 7.63 2.25
CA ALA A 115 -24.74 6.40 3.02
C ALA A 115 -24.30 6.63 4.48
N GLN A 116 -24.85 5.89 5.42
CA GLN A 116 -24.39 5.86 6.81
C GLN A 116 -23.10 5.05 6.89
N LEU A 117 -22.10 5.52 7.66
CA LEU A 117 -20.83 4.79 7.81
C LEU A 117 -21.03 3.39 8.41
N SER A 118 -21.96 3.25 9.35
CA SER A 118 -22.30 1.97 10.00
C SER A 118 -22.92 0.94 9.05
N GLN A 119 -23.39 1.34 7.88
CA GLN A 119 -24.02 0.45 6.87
C GLN A 119 -23.05 0.02 5.77
N LEU A 120 -21.82 0.53 5.77
CA LEU A 120 -20.84 0.22 4.75
C LEU A 120 -20.25 -1.19 4.95
N SER A 121 -20.03 -1.91 3.84
CA SER A 121 -19.16 -3.10 3.88
C SER A 121 -17.73 -2.69 4.21
N GLY A 122 -16.90 -3.63 4.70
CA GLY A 122 -15.49 -3.36 4.99
C GLY A 122 -14.75 -2.74 3.81
N GLY A 123 -14.98 -3.26 2.59
CA GLY A 123 -14.36 -2.70 1.37
C GLY A 123 -14.85 -1.30 1.01
N GLN A 124 -16.14 -1.03 1.18
CA GLN A 124 -16.69 0.32 1.00
C GLN A 124 -16.10 1.29 2.02
N PHE A 125 -15.97 0.85 3.27
CA PHE A 125 -15.39 1.68 4.32
C PHE A 125 -13.91 2.01 4.04
N GLN A 126 -13.09 1.03 3.62
CA GLN A 126 -11.70 1.26 3.23
C GLN A 126 -11.59 2.26 2.07
N ARG A 127 -12.47 2.18 1.07
CA ARG A 127 -12.53 3.15 -0.03
C ARG A 127 -12.95 4.54 0.45
N VAL A 128 -13.84 4.66 1.42
CA VAL A 128 -14.18 5.94 2.05
C VAL A 128 -13.00 6.50 2.83
N LEU A 129 -12.20 5.67 3.51
CA LEU A 129 -10.96 6.10 4.15
C LEU A 129 -9.93 6.58 3.13
N LEU A 130 -9.82 5.90 1.99
CA LEU A 130 -8.99 6.34 0.87
C LEU A 130 -9.49 7.70 0.33
N ALA A 131 -10.79 7.85 0.08
CA ALA A 131 -11.37 9.13 -0.33
C ALA A 131 -11.01 10.26 0.64
N ARG A 132 -11.08 10.00 1.95
CA ARG A 132 -10.66 10.97 2.96
C ARG A 132 -9.18 11.33 2.88
N ALA A 133 -8.33 10.35 2.63
CA ALA A 133 -6.88 10.55 2.57
C ALA A 133 -6.45 11.36 1.34
N ILE A 134 -7.15 11.25 0.21
CA ILE A 134 -6.84 11.98 -1.01
C ILE A 134 -7.49 13.38 -1.09
N ILE A 135 -8.42 13.71 -0.19
CA ILE A 135 -8.95 15.08 -0.07
C ILE A 135 -7.79 16.06 0.23
N GLY A 136 -7.71 17.13 -0.53
CA GLY A 136 -6.65 18.13 -0.37
C GLY A 136 -5.40 17.85 -1.22
N ASN A 137 -5.45 16.87 -2.11
CA ASN A 137 -4.37 16.49 -3.03
C ASN A 137 -3.05 16.31 -2.29
N PRO A 138 -2.87 15.18 -1.59
CA PRO A 138 -1.63 14.89 -0.87
C PRO A 138 -0.48 14.64 -1.84
N ASP A 139 0.73 15.06 -1.45
CA ASP A 139 1.98 14.74 -2.13
C ASP A 139 2.46 13.32 -1.77
N LEU A 140 2.05 12.83 -0.59
CA LEU A 140 2.34 11.49 -0.09
C LEU A 140 1.10 10.85 0.51
N LEU A 141 0.82 9.62 0.11
CA LEU A 141 -0.24 8.77 0.66
C LEU A 141 0.38 7.65 1.52
N LEU A 142 0.01 7.60 2.79
CA LEU A 142 0.42 6.55 3.72
C LEU A 142 -0.72 5.55 3.89
N LEU A 143 -0.45 4.26 3.66
CA LEU A 143 -1.43 3.18 3.74
C LEU A 143 -0.98 2.13 4.77
N ASP A 144 -1.69 2.03 5.89
CA ASP A 144 -1.39 1.07 6.96
C ASP A 144 -2.28 -0.18 6.82
N GLU A 145 -1.80 -1.21 6.10
CA GLU A 145 -2.52 -2.47 5.85
C GLU A 145 -3.97 -2.25 5.36
N ALA A 146 -4.15 -1.31 4.44
CA ALA A 146 -5.47 -0.83 4.01
C ALA A 146 -6.37 -1.87 3.31
N THR A 147 -5.83 -3.05 2.99
CA THR A 147 -6.59 -4.18 2.41
C THR A 147 -6.95 -5.25 3.43
N GLN A 148 -6.61 -5.05 4.70
CA GLN A 148 -6.91 -6.05 5.74
C GLN A 148 -8.42 -6.29 5.84
N GLY A 149 -8.83 -7.55 5.76
CA GLY A 149 -10.24 -7.93 5.82
C GLY A 149 -10.99 -7.85 4.49
N LEU A 150 -10.32 -7.48 3.40
CA LEU A 150 -10.87 -7.61 2.06
C LEU A 150 -10.61 -9.03 1.52
N ASP A 151 -11.51 -9.51 0.67
CA ASP A 151 -11.23 -10.70 -0.12
C ASP A 151 -10.18 -10.39 -1.22
N GLN A 152 -9.68 -11.43 -1.88
CA GLN A 152 -8.62 -11.28 -2.88
C GLN A 152 -9.02 -10.36 -4.04
N ARG A 153 -10.29 -10.39 -4.48
CA ARG A 153 -10.80 -9.52 -5.54
C ARG A 153 -10.91 -8.07 -5.06
N GLY A 154 -11.39 -7.87 -3.84
CA GLY A 154 -11.48 -6.57 -3.20
C GLY A 154 -10.11 -5.92 -3.02
N SER A 155 -9.10 -6.69 -2.56
CA SER A 155 -7.72 -6.24 -2.44
C SER A 155 -7.14 -5.83 -3.80
N ALA A 156 -7.25 -6.67 -4.82
CA ALA A 156 -6.75 -6.37 -6.16
C ALA A 156 -7.38 -5.10 -6.73
N SER A 157 -8.71 -4.96 -6.61
CA SER A 157 -9.43 -3.77 -7.05
C SER A 157 -9.05 -2.51 -6.26
N PHE A 158 -8.75 -2.64 -4.97
CA PHE A 158 -8.29 -1.52 -4.14
C PHE A 158 -6.90 -1.04 -4.57
N TYR A 159 -5.97 -1.95 -4.86
CA TYR A 159 -4.63 -1.58 -5.34
C TYR A 159 -4.66 -0.97 -6.75
N GLN A 160 -5.53 -1.44 -7.64
CA GLN A 160 -5.76 -0.79 -8.93
C GLN A 160 -6.24 0.65 -8.75
N GLN A 161 -7.10 0.89 -7.76
CA GLN A 161 -7.58 2.23 -7.44
C GLN A 161 -6.46 3.14 -6.90
N ILE A 162 -5.58 2.61 -6.05
CA ILE A 162 -4.39 3.32 -5.55
C ILE A 162 -3.48 3.71 -6.71
N GLU A 163 -3.25 2.81 -7.65
CA GLU A 163 -2.42 3.10 -8.83
C GLU A 163 -3.07 4.17 -9.72
N THR A 164 -4.40 4.14 -9.90
CA THR A 164 -5.13 5.21 -10.61
C THR A 164 -4.95 6.55 -9.90
N VAL A 165 -5.12 6.59 -8.58
CA VAL A 165 -4.89 7.82 -7.78
C VAL A 165 -3.46 8.34 -7.98
N ARG A 166 -2.45 7.46 -7.93
CA ARG A 166 -1.05 7.84 -8.18
C ARG A 166 -0.87 8.46 -9.57
N GLN A 167 -1.39 7.80 -10.60
CA GLN A 167 -1.26 8.27 -11.98
C GLN A 167 -1.94 9.63 -12.20
N ASP A 168 -3.11 9.83 -11.60
CA ASP A 168 -3.89 11.06 -11.76
C ASP A 168 -3.32 12.25 -10.96
N THR A 169 -2.72 11.98 -9.78
CA THR A 169 -2.26 13.03 -8.86
C THR A 169 -0.74 13.20 -8.82
N GLY A 170 0.03 12.21 -9.24
CA GLY A 170 1.49 12.18 -9.11
C GLY A 170 1.97 11.97 -7.67
N CYS A 171 1.08 11.64 -6.71
CA CYS A 171 1.47 11.44 -5.32
C CYS A 171 2.39 10.23 -5.14
N ALA A 172 3.33 10.33 -4.20
CA ALA A 172 4.08 9.18 -3.74
C ALA A 172 3.22 8.31 -2.80
N ILE A 173 3.57 7.03 -2.68
CA ILE A 173 2.85 6.09 -1.83
C ILE A 173 3.84 5.36 -0.93
N LEU A 174 3.60 5.39 0.38
CA LEU A 174 4.29 4.54 1.35
C LEU A 174 3.27 3.62 1.99
N MET A 175 3.33 2.33 1.68
CA MET A 175 2.33 1.38 2.15
C MET A 175 2.93 0.23 2.96
N ILE A 176 2.15 -0.27 3.91
CA ILE A 176 2.38 -1.54 4.58
C ILE A 176 1.49 -2.58 3.92
N SER A 177 2.09 -3.66 3.45
CA SER A 177 1.35 -4.79 2.86
C SER A 177 1.96 -6.12 3.25
N HIS A 178 1.10 -7.13 3.42
CA HIS A 178 1.47 -8.53 3.58
C HIS A 178 1.23 -9.33 2.29
N GLU A 179 0.62 -8.73 1.29
CA GLU A 179 0.24 -9.36 0.04
C GLU A 179 1.41 -9.34 -0.94
N LEU A 180 2.19 -10.42 -0.95
CA LEU A 180 3.43 -10.50 -1.72
C LEU A 180 3.24 -10.19 -3.22
N HIS A 181 2.15 -10.69 -3.82
CA HIS A 181 1.86 -10.46 -5.24
C HIS A 181 1.69 -8.97 -5.56
N VAL A 182 1.11 -8.20 -4.63
CA VAL A 182 1.00 -6.75 -4.74
C VAL A 182 2.34 -6.07 -4.61
N VAL A 183 3.10 -6.46 -3.57
CA VAL A 183 4.45 -5.94 -3.35
C VAL A 183 5.31 -6.11 -4.61
N MET A 184 5.24 -7.29 -5.22
CA MET A 184 6.04 -7.61 -6.41
C MET A 184 5.60 -6.89 -7.68
N SER A 185 4.32 -6.54 -7.81
CA SER A 185 3.77 -5.95 -9.04
C SER A 185 3.60 -4.44 -9.01
N ALA A 186 3.41 -3.85 -7.82
CA ALA A 186 3.05 -2.46 -7.67
C ALA A 186 4.13 -1.59 -7.01
N SER A 187 5.20 -2.18 -6.44
CA SER A 187 6.21 -1.40 -5.71
C SER A 187 7.41 -1.08 -6.57
N ASP A 188 7.87 0.16 -6.51
CA ASP A 188 9.18 0.56 -7.07
C ASP A 188 10.30 0.09 -6.13
N ARG A 189 10.08 0.18 -4.80
CA ARG A 189 11.02 -0.21 -3.76
C ARG A 189 10.33 -0.88 -2.58
N VAL A 190 11.02 -1.87 -2.00
CA VAL A 190 10.56 -2.63 -0.83
C VAL A 190 11.57 -2.49 0.30
N ILE A 191 11.07 -2.30 1.52
CA ILE A 191 11.84 -2.19 2.75
C ILE A 191 11.39 -3.28 3.70
N CYS A 192 12.31 -4.16 4.11
CA CYS A 192 12.06 -5.16 5.13
C CYS A 192 12.33 -4.59 6.51
N LEU A 193 11.32 -4.61 7.38
CA LEU A 193 11.38 -4.06 8.71
C LEU A 193 11.19 -5.15 9.79
N ASN A 194 12.13 -5.20 10.74
CA ASN A 194 12.01 -6.03 11.95
C ASN A 194 12.62 -5.30 13.16
N GLY A 195 11.99 -4.20 13.57
CA GLY A 195 12.54 -3.27 14.56
C GLY A 195 13.65 -2.38 13.99
N HIS A 196 14.30 -2.79 12.92
CA HIS A 196 15.29 -2.07 12.11
C HIS A 196 15.11 -2.45 10.65
N VAL A 197 15.72 -1.72 9.73
CA VAL A 197 15.74 -2.08 8.30
C VAL A 197 16.68 -3.26 8.11
N CYS A 198 16.14 -4.41 7.69
CA CYS A 198 16.91 -5.63 7.46
C CYS A 198 17.45 -5.74 6.03
N CYS A 199 16.64 -5.35 5.06
CA CYS A 199 17.00 -5.27 3.65
C CYS A 199 16.12 -4.25 2.93
N GLU A 200 16.63 -3.74 1.81
CA GLU A 200 15.96 -2.74 0.97
C GLU A 200 16.40 -2.90 -0.48
N GLY A 201 15.50 -2.62 -1.42
CA GLY A 201 15.78 -2.67 -2.84
C GLY A 201 14.53 -2.84 -3.69
N THR A 202 14.73 -3.16 -4.97
CA THR A 202 13.60 -3.53 -5.84
C THR A 202 12.94 -4.82 -5.32
N PRO A 203 11.65 -5.07 -5.64
CA PRO A 203 10.95 -6.29 -5.22
C PRO A 203 11.74 -7.58 -5.50
N ALA A 204 12.37 -7.68 -6.69
CA ALA A 204 13.16 -8.85 -7.09
C ALA A 204 14.42 -9.04 -6.21
N VAL A 205 15.11 -7.95 -5.88
CA VAL A 205 16.30 -7.97 -5.01
C VAL A 205 15.90 -8.43 -3.60
N VAL A 206 14.87 -7.82 -3.03
CA VAL A 206 14.40 -8.15 -1.69
C VAL A 206 13.89 -9.59 -1.60
N ALA A 207 13.13 -10.08 -2.58
CA ALA A 207 12.63 -11.46 -2.59
C ALA A 207 13.77 -12.50 -2.62
N SER A 208 14.94 -12.15 -3.13
CA SER A 208 16.14 -13.01 -3.16
C SER A 208 17.02 -12.88 -1.91
N ALA A 209 16.81 -11.84 -1.09
CA ALA A 209 17.64 -11.54 0.08
C ALA A 209 17.51 -12.62 1.16
N PRO A 210 18.65 -13.08 1.76
CA PRO A 210 18.63 -14.04 2.86
C PRO A 210 17.84 -13.53 4.09
N GLU A 211 17.93 -12.24 4.39
CA GLU A 211 17.24 -11.57 5.49
C GLU A 211 15.72 -11.66 5.32
N TYR A 212 15.21 -11.44 4.11
CA TYR A 212 13.81 -11.60 3.80
C TYR A 212 13.34 -13.04 4.01
N ARG A 213 14.13 -14.02 3.53
CA ARG A 213 13.84 -15.45 3.72
C ARG A 213 13.86 -15.87 5.19
N ALA A 214 14.78 -15.30 5.97
CA ALA A 214 14.84 -15.56 7.41
C ALA A 214 13.61 -15.01 8.16
N LEU A 215 13.05 -13.87 7.74
CA LEU A 215 11.88 -13.25 8.36
C LEU A 215 10.56 -13.98 8.04
N PHE A 216 10.40 -14.45 6.80
CA PHE A 216 9.14 -15.04 6.34
C PHE A 216 9.18 -16.58 6.26
N GLY A 217 10.35 -17.18 6.51
CA GLY A 217 10.56 -18.62 6.62
C GLY A 217 10.58 -19.35 5.27
N THR A 218 11.17 -20.54 5.27
CA THR A 218 11.07 -21.50 4.15
C THR A 218 9.75 -22.27 4.19
N GLY A 219 8.87 -21.98 5.17
CA GLY A 219 7.67 -22.76 5.50
C GLY A 219 6.46 -22.53 4.58
N THR A 220 6.51 -21.62 3.63
CA THR A 220 5.46 -21.41 2.63
C THR A 220 5.63 -22.31 1.39
N GLY A 221 6.38 -23.42 1.52
CA GLY A 221 6.44 -24.47 0.50
C GLY A 221 6.69 -23.99 -0.94
N GLY A 222 7.62 -23.03 -1.14
CA GLY A 222 7.91 -22.52 -2.47
C GLY A 222 6.86 -21.56 -3.07
N ALA A 223 5.86 -21.10 -2.30
CA ALA A 223 4.89 -20.09 -2.76
C ALA A 223 5.55 -18.72 -3.07
N LEU A 224 6.81 -18.56 -2.68
CA LEU A 224 7.73 -17.48 -3.08
C LEU A 224 8.57 -17.84 -4.31
N ALA A 225 8.35 -19.02 -4.90
CA ALA A 225 8.93 -19.32 -6.20
C ALA A 225 8.31 -18.36 -7.22
N LEU A 226 9.11 -17.40 -7.61
CA LEU A 226 8.90 -16.49 -8.72
C LEU A 226 8.13 -17.20 -9.83
N TYR A 227 6.86 -16.85 -10.01
CA TYR A 227 6.14 -17.13 -11.23
C TYR A 227 6.76 -16.24 -12.31
N ARG A 228 7.90 -16.67 -12.83
CA ARG A 228 8.46 -16.10 -14.05
C ARG A 228 7.55 -16.53 -15.18
N HIS A 229 6.60 -15.69 -15.57
CA HIS A 229 6.03 -15.78 -16.90
C HIS A 229 7.16 -15.46 -17.90
N LYS A 230 7.84 -16.48 -18.37
CA LYS A 230 8.54 -16.42 -19.64
C LYS A 230 7.48 -16.34 -20.73
N HIS A 231 7.29 -15.17 -21.28
CA HIS A 231 6.65 -15.03 -22.58
C HIS A 231 7.67 -15.47 -23.65
N ASP A 232 7.82 -16.76 -23.86
CA ASP A 232 8.43 -17.31 -25.05
C ASP A 232 7.32 -17.48 -26.10
N HIS A 233 7.10 -16.43 -26.87
CA HIS A 233 6.39 -16.51 -28.15
C HIS A 233 7.41 -16.83 -29.23
N SER A 234 7.82 -18.09 -29.35
CA SER A 234 8.42 -18.61 -30.60
C SER A 234 7.28 -19.07 -31.49
N HIS A 235 6.95 -18.28 -32.49
CA HIS A 235 6.14 -18.72 -33.62
C HIS A 235 6.99 -19.64 -34.48
N ASP A 236 6.86 -20.95 -34.26
CA ASP A 236 7.41 -21.96 -35.14
C ASP A 236 6.35 -22.25 -36.22
N HIS A 237 6.57 -21.74 -37.42
CA HIS A 237 5.78 -22.06 -38.60
C HIS A 237 6.23 -23.45 -39.09
N GLY A 238 5.59 -24.49 -38.60
CA GLY A 238 5.72 -25.82 -39.14
C GLY A 238 4.90 -25.97 -40.43
N ASP A 239 5.59 -26.05 -41.53
CA ASP A 239 5.08 -26.43 -42.84
C ASP A 239 4.48 -27.85 -42.76
N HIS A 240 3.16 -27.99 -42.87
CA HIS A 240 2.52 -29.28 -43.10
C HIS A 240 2.27 -29.47 -44.57
N ASN A 241 3.18 -30.26 -45.18
CA ASN A 241 3.03 -30.86 -46.50
C ASN A 241 2.00 -31.97 -46.44
N HIS A 242 0.84 -31.82 -47.08
CA HIS A 242 -0.14 -32.86 -47.26
C HIS A 242 0.22 -33.69 -48.49
N ASP A 243 0.69 -34.91 -48.28
CA ASP A 243 0.80 -35.93 -49.32
C ASP A 243 -0.48 -36.75 -49.34
N HIS A 244 -1.26 -36.67 -50.41
CA HIS A 244 -2.38 -37.50 -50.73
C HIS A 244 -1.87 -38.76 -51.43
N THR A 245 -2.07 -39.93 -50.82
CA THR A 245 -1.99 -41.21 -51.56
C THR A 245 -3.33 -41.93 -51.37
N GLU A 246 -4.08 -42.00 -52.47
CA GLU A 246 -5.16 -42.97 -52.70
C GLU A 246 -4.60 -44.38 -52.67
N ALA A 247 -5.32 -45.32 -52.08
CA ALA A 247 -5.32 -46.74 -52.50
C ALA A 247 -6.64 -47.38 -52.08
N ALA A 248 -7.29 -47.88 -53.08
CA ALA A 248 -8.49 -48.70 -53.03
C ALA A 248 -8.20 -50.10 -52.43
N GLU A 249 -9.14 -50.60 -51.64
CA GLU A 249 -9.85 -51.89 -51.80
C GLU A 249 -10.89 -52.03 -50.69
#